data_c51bac7b8bbfbbe99bb7aac610038b28
#
_entry.id   c51bac7b8bbfbbe99bb7aac610038b28
#
_cell.length_a   1.000
_cell.length_b   1.000
_cell.length_c   1.000
_cell.angle_alpha   90.00
_cell.angle_beta   90.00
_cell.angle_gamma   90.00
#
_symmetry.space_group_name_H-M   'P 1'
#
loop_
_entity.id
_entity.type
_entity.pdbx_description
1 polymer ?
#
loop_
_entity_poly.entity_id
_entity_poly.type
_entity_poly.pdbx_seq_one_letter_code
_entity_poly.pdbx_strand_id
1 'polypeptide(L)'
;MLGEATLALASIIAAVAGISLVGKCNLPSIGHVENLSWNIYYDTWGHTATNKATAFVLGGGALIESLGVSAELAKTITAVLVISFASTTLDTATRVQRFILTEVGVSLNNKVLKNRYFSTLMAIIPALLLTLWNVTDP
;
A
#
# COMPACT_ATOMS: atom_id res chain seq x y z
N MET A 1 13.90 -3.67 -13.56
CA MET A 1 13.11 -3.05 -14.66
C MET A 1 12.00 -3.93 -15.22
N LEU A 2 12.28 -5.13 -15.78
CA LEU A 2 11.18 -6.01 -16.27
C LEU A 2 10.22 -6.43 -15.16
N GLY A 3 10.70 -6.82 -13.98
CA GLY A 3 9.85 -7.20 -12.84
C GLY A 3 8.97 -6.08 -12.31
N GLU A 4 9.45 -4.85 -12.31
CA GLU A 4 8.68 -3.68 -11.90
C GLU A 4 7.58 -3.34 -12.91
N ALA A 5 7.88 -3.46 -14.21
CA ALA A 5 6.90 -3.26 -15.27
C ALA A 5 5.80 -4.32 -15.24
N THR A 6 6.13 -5.59 -14.99
CA THR A 6 5.13 -6.66 -14.86
C THR A 6 4.26 -6.48 -13.62
N LEU A 7 4.83 -6.06 -12.49
CA LEU A 7 4.06 -5.74 -11.28
C LEU A 7 3.14 -4.53 -11.50
N ALA A 8 3.62 -3.49 -12.19
CA ALA A 8 2.79 -2.33 -12.52
C ALA A 8 1.60 -2.72 -13.41
N LEU A 9 1.82 -3.51 -14.45
CA LEU A 9 0.76 -4.03 -15.31
C LEU A 9 -0.22 -4.92 -14.54
N ALA A 10 0.28 -5.84 -13.70
CA ALA A 10 -0.56 -6.69 -12.87
C ALA A 10 -1.43 -5.87 -11.90
N SER A 11 -0.87 -4.82 -11.30
CA SER A 11 -1.62 -3.94 -10.39
C SER A 11 -2.72 -3.16 -11.12
N ILE A 12 -2.47 -2.69 -12.34
CA ILE A 12 -3.47 -2.01 -13.17
C ILE A 12 -4.59 -2.99 -13.56
N ILE A 13 -4.24 -4.18 -14.00
CA ILE A 13 -5.23 -5.21 -14.36
C ILE A 13 -6.08 -5.59 -13.14
N ALA A 14 -5.47 -5.78 -11.97
CA ALA A 14 -6.19 -6.07 -10.74
C ALA A 14 -7.13 -4.92 -10.34
N ALA A 15 -6.67 -3.67 -10.38
CA ALA A 15 -7.45 -2.52 -9.96
C ALA A 15 -8.59 -2.16 -10.93
N VAL A 16 -8.46 -2.45 -12.21
CA VAL A 16 -9.45 -2.09 -13.24
C VAL A 16 -10.32 -3.28 -13.63
N ALA A 17 -9.72 -4.33 -14.14
CA ALA A 17 -10.46 -5.50 -14.62
C ALA A 17 -10.97 -6.38 -13.47
N GLY A 18 -10.15 -6.57 -12.43
CA GLY A 18 -10.51 -7.39 -11.28
C GLY A 18 -11.69 -6.85 -10.50
N ILE A 19 -11.82 -5.53 -10.36
CA ILE A 19 -12.96 -4.92 -9.67
C ILE A 19 -14.29 -5.25 -10.35
N SER A 20 -14.33 -5.33 -11.66
CA SER A 20 -15.56 -5.70 -12.38
C SER A 20 -15.97 -7.16 -12.16
N LEU A 21 -15.07 -8.01 -11.67
CA LEU A 21 -15.36 -9.41 -11.34
C LEU A 21 -15.86 -9.56 -9.88
N VAL A 22 -15.72 -8.52 -9.06
CA VAL A 22 -16.21 -8.53 -7.68
C VAL A 22 -17.74 -8.42 -7.72
N GLY A 23 -18.45 -9.49 -7.33
CA GLY A 23 -19.90 -9.47 -7.27
C GLY A 23 -20.41 -8.64 -6.09
N LYS A 24 -20.55 -9.27 -4.92
CA LYS A 24 -21.05 -8.59 -3.70
C LYS A 24 -19.90 -8.19 -2.80
N CYS A 25 -19.85 -6.91 -2.44
CA CYS A 25 -18.84 -6.39 -1.52
C CYS A 25 -19.44 -5.38 -0.55
N ASN A 26 -18.94 -5.36 0.68
CA ASN A 26 -19.25 -4.36 1.67
C ASN A 26 -18.02 -3.45 1.84
N LEU A 27 -18.15 -2.23 1.36
CA LEU A 27 -17.09 -1.23 1.43
C LEU A 27 -17.39 -0.23 2.55
N PRO A 28 -16.40 0.10 3.40
CA PRO A 28 -16.60 1.01 4.52
C PRO A 28 -17.14 2.38 4.13
N SER A 29 -16.83 2.84 2.91
CA SER A 29 -17.20 4.17 2.42
C SER A 29 -18.48 4.21 1.59
N ILE A 30 -18.90 3.09 0.96
CA ILE A 30 -20.04 3.04 0.03
C ILE A 30 -21.17 2.15 0.58
N GLY A 31 -20.87 1.30 1.58
CA GLY A 31 -21.81 0.33 2.13
C GLY A 31 -21.89 -0.96 1.31
N HIS A 32 -23.07 -1.60 1.35
CA HIS A 32 -23.29 -2.87 0.68
C HIS A 32 -23.65 -2.67 -0.79
N VAL A 33 -22.80 -3.18 -1.69
CA VAL A 33 -22.99 -3.08 -3.14
C VAL A 33 -23.15 -4.50 -3.71
N GLU A 34 -24.22 -4.73 -4.46
CA GLU A 34 -24.52 -6.04 -5.04
C GLU A 34 -23.75 -6.35 -6.33
N ASN A 35 -23.42 -5.33 -7.10
CA ASN A 35 -22.62 -5.44 -8.32
C ASN A 35 -21.59 -4.32 -8.34
N LEU A 36 -20.41 -4.60 -7.84
CA LEU A 36 -19.33 -3.63 -7.85
C LEU A 36 -18.80 -3.48 -9.29
N SER A 37 -18.97 -2.29 -9.85
CA SER A 37 -18.41 -1.93 -11.16
C SER A 37 -17.34 -0.86 -10.97
N TRP A 38 -16.50 -0.71 -11.98
CA TRP A 38 -15.47 0.31 -12.02
C TRP A 38 -16.06 1.73 -11.81
N ASN A 39 -17.20 2.04 -12.44
CA ASN A 39 -17.87 3.33 -12.32
C ASN A 39 -18.32 3.61 -10.88
N ILE A 40 -18.83 2.61 -10.17
CA ILE A 40 -19.30 2.77 -8.79
C ILE A 40 -18.11 2.95 -7.84
N TYR A 41 -17.04 2.21 -8.05
CA TYR A 41 -15.86 2.25 -7.17
C TYR A 41 -15.10 3.58 -7.29
N TYR A 42 -14.99 4.11 -8.51
CA TYR A 42 -14.24 5.34 -8.83
C TYR A 42 -15.14 6.57 -9.09
N ASP A 43 -16.42 6.50 -8.74
CA ASP A 43 -17.38 7.59 -8.94
C ASP A 43 -16.98 8.86 -8.17
N THR A 44 -16.48 8.73 -6.95
CA THR A 44 -16.12 9.86 -6.11
C THR A 44 -14.65 9.79 -5.68
N TRP A 45 -13.94 10.90 -5.89
CA TRP A 45 -12.54 11.03 -5.50
C TRP A 45 -12.28 10.75 -4.01
N GLY A 46 -13.25 11.07 -3.15
CA GLY A 46 -13.21 10.77 -1.71
C GLY A 46 -13.14 9.27 -1.40
N HIS A 47 -13.92 8.46 -2.11
CA HIS A 47 -13.90 7.00 -1.94
C HIS A 47 -12.57 6.39 -2.36
N THR A 48 -12.01 6.88 -3.47
CA THR A 48 -10.75 6.40 -4.02
C THR A 48 -9.57 6.71 -3.11
N ALA A 49 -9.58 7.85 -2.42
CA ALA A 49 -8.49 8.23 -1.53
C ALA A 49 -8.36 7.28 -0.34
N THR A 50 -9.48 6.85 0.25
CA THR A 50 -9.53 5.97 1.42
C THR A 50 -9.28 4.50 1.06
N ASN A 51 -9.66 4.07 -0.14
CA ASN A 51 -9.74 2.65 -0.52
C ASN A 51 -8.74 2.22 -1.60
N LYS A 52 -7.61 2.94 -1.80
CA LYS A 52 -6.62 2.61 -2.86
C LYS A 52 -6.06 1.19 -2.77
N ALA A 53 -5.64 0.78 -1.57
CA ALA A 53 -5.13 -0.57 -1.35
C ALA A 53 -6.23 -1.63 -1.43
N THR A 54 -7.44 -1.27 -1.02
CA THR A 54 -8.62 -2.15 -1.05
C THR A 54 -9.00 -2.51 -2.49
N ALA A 55 -8.88 -1.58 -3.44
CA ALA A 55 -9.11 -1.85 -4.86
C ALA A 55 -8.23 -2.99 -5.38
N PHE A 56 -6.94 -2.96 -5.06
CA PHE A 56 -6.01 -4.01 -5.46
C PHE A 56 -6.33 -5.35 -4.80
N VAL A 57 -6.66 -5.34 -3.50
CA VAL A 57 -6.99 -6.56 -2.75
C VAL A 57 -8.27 -7.19 -3.28
N LEU A 58 -9.31 -6.41 -3.51
CA LEU A 58 -10.59 -6.91 -4.03
C LEU A 58 -10.44 -7.42 -5.47
N GLY A 59 -9.84 -6.62 -6.35
CA GLY A 59 -9.67 -6.99 -7.74
C GLY A 59 -8.70 -8.15 -7.94
N GLY A 60 -7.57 -8.15 -7.25
CA GLY A 60 -6.62 -9.26 -7.27
C GLY A 60 -7.22 -10.53 -6.65
N GLY A 61 -7.99 -10.40 -5.58
CA GLY A 61 -8.74 -11.49 -4.99
C GLY A 61 -9.75 -12.10 -5.96
N ALA A 62 -10.53 -11.27 -6.67
CA ALA A 62 -11.51 -11.73 -7.66
C ALA A 62 -10.84 -12.45 -8.87
N LEU A 63 -9.67 -11.96 -9.29
CA LEU A 63 -8.89 -12.67 -10.32
C LEU A 63 -8.41 -14.04 -9.86
N ILE A 64 -7.93 -14.17 -8.62
CA ILE A 64 -7.52 -15.47 -8.05
C ILE A 64 -8.73 -16.39 -7.84
N GLU A 65 -9.87 -15.83 -7.42
CA GLU A 65 -11.13 -16.55 -7.30
C GLU A 65 -11.59 -17.15 -8.63
N SER A 66 -11.40 -16.42 -9.73
CA SER A 66 -11.72 -16.91 -11.08
C SER A 66 -10.89 -18.13 -11.51
N LEU A 67 -9.76 -18.40 -10.84
CA LEU A 67 -8.93 -19.59 -11.02
C LEU A 67 -9.41 -20.80 -10.18
N GLY A 68 -10.52 -20.66 -9.44
CA GLY A 68 -11.11 -21.74 -8.65
C GLY A 68 -10.72 -21.75 -7.17
N VAL A 69 -10.06 -20.70 -6.67
CA VAL A 69 -9.74 -20.54 -5.25
C VAL A 69 -10.95 -19.93 -4.53
N SER A 70 -11.20 -20.32 -3.28
CA SER A 70 -12.29 -19.72 -2.49
C SER A 70 -12.06 -18.22 -2.28
N ALA A 71 -13.15 -17.43 -2.31
CA ALA A 71 -13.11 -15.97 -2.22
C ALA A 71 -12.35 -15.44 -0.98
N GLU A 72 -12.50 -16.09 0.17
CA GLU A 72 -11.81 -15.69 1.40
C GLU A 72 -10.30 -15.92 1.33
N LEU A 73 -9.88 -17.09 0.81
CA LEU A 73 -8.46 -17.40 0.60
C LEU A 73 -7.84 -16.47 -0.44
N ALA A 74 -8.52 -16.21 -1.54
CA ALA A 74 -8.06 -15.33 -2.60
C ALA A 74 -7.79 -13.90 -2.08
N LYS A 75 -8.72 -13.32 -1.32
CA LYS A 75 -8.55 -12.01 -0.68
C LYS A 75 -7.41 -12.01 0.35
N THR A 76 -7.32 -13.07 1.15
CA THR A 76 -6.26 -13.20 2.16
C THR A 76 -4.88 -13.26 1.50
N ILE A 77 -4.71 -14.07 0.45
CA ILE A 77 -3.46 -14.17 -0.30
C ILE A 77 -3.05 -12.80 -0.86
N THR A 78 -4.00 -12.09 -1.48
CA THR A 78 -3.73 -10.77 -2.06
C THR A 78 -3.40 -9.74 -0.99
N ALA A 79 -4.08 -9.76 0.15
CA ALA A 79 -3.78 -8.87 1.28
C ALA A 79 -2.39 -9.13 1.85
N VAL A 80 -2.01 -10.39 2.06
CA VAL A 80 -0.67 -10.76 2.54
C VAL A 80 0.41 -10.33 1.56
N LEU A 81 0.15 -10.47 0.25
CA LEU A 81 1.07 -10.01 -0.79
C LEU A 81 1.30 -8.49 -0.71
N VAL A 82 0.23 -7.70 -0.55
CA VAL A 82 0.33 -6.23 -0.39
C VAL A 82 1.12 -5.87 0.87
N ILE A 83 0.82 -6.50 1.99
CA ILE A 83 1.51 -6.24 3.27
C ILE A 83 3.00 -6.60 3.17
N SER A 84 3.33 -7.74 2.56
CA SER A 84 4.71 -8.18 2.36
C SER A 84 5.48 -7.20 1.47
N PHE A 85 4.86 -6.75 0.38
CA PHE A 85 5.46 -5.76 -0.52
C PHE A 85 5.67 -4.40 0.17
N ALA A 86 4.67 -3.92 0.91
CA ALA A 86 4.78 -2.68 1.68
C ALA A 86 5.89 -2.77 2.74
N SER A 87 5.99 -3.90 3.45
CA SER A 87 7.02 -4.13 4.46
C SER A 87 8.45 -4.11 3.88
N THR A 88 8.67 -4.79 2.76
CA THR A 88 9.99 -4.79 2.08
C THR A 88 10.36 -3.42 1.54
N THR A 89 9.40 -2.68 1.01
CA THR A 89 9.61 -1.31 0.53
C THR A 89 9.97 -0.39 1.68
N LEU A 90 9.30 -0.52 2.82
CA LEU A 90 9.55 0.28 4.01
C LEU A 90 10.93 0.01 4.62
N ASP A 91 11.36 -1.25 4.66
CA ASP A 91 12.72 -1.60 5.10
C ASP A 91 13.79 -0.95 4.21
N THR A 92 13.62 -1.04 2.89
CA THR A 92 14.54 -0.43 1.93
C THR A 92 14.55 1.10 2.06
N ALA A 93 13.38 1.74 2.17
CA ALA A 93 13.26 3.18 2.36
C ALA A 93 13.97 3.65 3.63
N THR A 94 13.78 2.93 4.74
CA THR A 94 14.44 3.25 6.02
C THR A 94 15.96 3.14 5.93
N ARG A 95 16.48 2.15 5.20
CA ARG A 95 17.93 2.00 4.97
C ARG A 95 18.49 3.16 4.17
N VAL A 96 17.81 3.56 3.09
CA VAL A 96 18.21 4.69 2.23
C VAL A 96 18.17 6.00 3.03
N GLN A 97 17.10 6.26 3.76
CA GLN A 97 16.99 7.45 4.61
C GLN A 97 18.11 7.53 5.64
N ARG A 98 18.41 6.41 6.31
CA ARG A 98 19.52 6.35 7.25
C ARG A 98 20.86 6.66 6.58
N PHE A 99 21.09 6.14 5.38
CA PHE A 99 22.31 6.41 4.63
C PHE A 99 22.44 7.90 4.30
N ILE A 100 21.37 8.51 3.77
CA ILE A 100 21.34 9.95 3.46
C ILE A 100 21.61 10.80 4.71
N LEU A 101 20.95 10.49 5.82
CA LEU A 101 21.16 11.23 7.08
C LEU A 101 22.60 11.11 7.60
N THR A 102 23.22 9.95 7.43
CA THR A 102 24.62 9.75 7.82
C THR A 102 25.56 10.56 6.92
N GLU A 103 25.35 10.59 5.62
CA GLU A 103 26.14 11.38 4.68
C GLU A 103 26.00 12.88 4.93
N VAL A 104 24.78 13.36 5.18
CA VAL A 104 24.53 14.75 5.57
C VAL A 104 25.23 15.06 6.89
N GLY A 105 25.19 14.14 7.86
CA GLY A 105 25.89 14.29 9.15
C GLY A 105 27.40 14.41 8.99
N VAL A 106 27.99 13.66 8.06
CA VAL A 106 29.42 13.75 7.72
C VAL A 106 29.73 15.10 7.09
N SER A 107 28.91 15.53 6.12
CA SER A 107 29.07 16.81 5.41
C SER A 107 28.97 18.03 6.35
N LEU A 108 28.05 17.97 7.31
CA LEU A 108 27.84 19.03 8.33
C LEU A 108 28.78 18.91 9.53
N ASN A 109 29.69 17.94 9.54
CA ASN A 109 30.61 17.65 10.65
C ASN A 109 29.90 17.47 12.03
N ASN A 110 28.67 16.97 12.01
CA ASN A 110 27.86 16.80 13.20
C ASN A 110 28.00 15.39 13.75
N LYS A 111 28.64 15.25 14.92
CA LYS A 111 28.89 13.95 15.58
C LYS A 111 27.61 13.20 15.96
N VAL A 112 26.51 13.88 16.16
CA VAL A 112 25.22 13.29 16.55
C VAL A 112 24.57 12.54 15.40
N LEU A 113 24.54 13.14 14.20
CA LEU A 113 24.01 12.49 13.00
C LEU A 113 24.88 11.33 12.49
N LYS A 114 26.17 11.34 12.83
CA LYS A 114 27.10 10.25 12.51
C LYS A 114 26.83 8.98 13.31
N ASN A 115 26.07 9.08 14.43
CA ASN A 115 25.71 7.94 15.24
C ASN A 115 24.58 7.14 14.56
N ARG A 116 24.84 5.86 14.27
CA ARG A 116 23.95 4.93 13.59
C ARG A 116 22.55 4.84 14.22
N TYR A 117 22.48 4.83 15.54
CA TYR A 117 21.22 4.72 16.28
C TYR A 117 20.40 6.01 16.18
N PHE A 118 21.05 7.16 16.31
CA PHE A 118 20.40 8.46 16.23
C PHE A 118 19.87 8.73 14.82
N SER A 119 20.64 8.39 13.79
CA SER A 119 20.22 8.51 12.39
C SER A 119 18.98 7.64 12.09
N THR A 120 18.93 6.42 12.63
CA THR A 120 17.75 5.55 12.46
C THR A 120 16.53 6.12 13.19
N LEU A 121 16.71 6.61 14.41
CA LEU A 121 15.63 7.21 15.18
C LEU A 121 15.05 8.44 14.47
N MET A 122 15.92 9.29 13.93
CA MET A 122 15.54 10.49 13.19
C MET A 122 14.85 10.18 11.84
N ALA A 123 15.10 9.03 11.26
CA ALA A 123 14.38 8.56 10.08
C ALA A 123 12.96 8.04 10.42
N ILE A 124 12.80 7.38 11.58
CA ILE A 124 11.54 6.73 11.95
C ILE A 124 10.57 7.71 12.62
N ILE A 125 11.05 8.63 13.46
CA ILE A 125 10.18 9.54 14.23
C ILE A 125 9.26 10.39 13.34
N PRO A 126 9.71 11.04 12.25
CA PRO A 126 8.83 11.82 11.40
C PRO A 126 7.75 10.96 10.73
N ALA A 127 8.09 9.76 10.30
CA ALA A 127 7.12 8.84 9.70
C ALA A 127 6.05 8.41 10.71
N LEU A 128 6.46 8.13 11.94
CA LEU A 128 5.56 7.75 13.04
C LEU A 128 4.66 8.93 13.45
N LEU A 129 5.20 10.14 13.53
CA LEU A 129 4.43 11.35 13.81
C LEU A 129 3.38 11.62 12.73
N LEU A 130 3.74 11.51 11.45
CA LEU A 130 2.80 11.68 10.35
C LEU A 130 1.70 10.61 10.36
N THR A 131 2.04 9.38 10.70
CA THR A 131 1.06 8.30 10.80
C THR A 131 0.08 8.54 11.95
N LEU A 132 0.58 8.95 13.11
CA LEU A 132 -0.26 9.28 14.26
C LEU A 132 -1.13 10.51 14.00
N TRP A 133 -0.60 11.53 13.33
CA TRP A 133 -1.36 12.73 12.96
C TRP A 133 -2.51 12.39 12.02
N ASN A 134 -2.26 11.57 11.00
CA ASN A 134 -3.30 11.18 10.04
C ASN A 134 -4.39 10.27 10.64
N VAL A 135 -4.08 9.57 11.74
CA VAL A 135 -5.06 8.75 12.47
C VAL A 135 -5.96 9.60 13.40
N THR A 136 -5.48 10.77 13.82
CA THR A 136 -6.22 11.66 14.75
C THR A 136 -7.13 12.67 14.05
N ASP A 137 -6.97 12.88 12.74
CA ASP A 137 -7.89 13.69 11.93
C ASP A 137 -8.86 12.74 11.18
N PRO A 138 -10.16 12.72 11.57
CA PRO A 138 -11.19 11.91 10.89
C PRO A 138 -11.57 12.50 9.52
#